data_fc42407aa1bac76ccaed94a0d0d8d5bb
#
_entry.id   fc42407aa1bac76ccaed94a0d0d8d5bb
#
_cell.length_a   1.000
_cell.length_b   1.000
_cell.length_c   1.000
_cell.angle_alpha   90.00
_cell.angle_beta   90.00
_cell.angle_gamma   90.00
#
_symmetry.space_group_name_H-M   'P 1'
#
loop_
_entity.id
_entity.type
_entity.pdbx_description
1 polymer ?
#
loop_
_entity_poly.entity_id
_entity_poly.type
_entity_poly.pdbx_seq_one_letter_code
_entity_poly.pdbx_strand_id
1 'polypeptide(L)'
;MNKIKMIAAMFIAGILLTFVSCGDNGKSKKISIAYANWSEGIAMTNLAKAIFEDQGYDVKLLNADLAPIFTSISRKKADVFMDVWMPVTMEDYMKQYGDKLEVIGDIYDGARIGLVVPDYVTINSIEELNAEKERFSGQIVGIDAGAGIMKATDQAIKDYGLDYKLMTSSGPAMTASLKKAIDKKDWIVVTGWTPHWMFDR
;
A
#
# COMPACT_ATOMS: atom_id res chain seq x y z
N MET A 1 4.68 60.56 -47.18
CA MET A 1 4.28 59.64 -46.13
C MET A 1 5.08 60.05 -44.87
N ASN A 2 4.41 60.65 -43.91
CA ASN A 2 5.11 61.36 -42.80
C ASN A 2 5.89 60.40 -41.88
N LYS A 3 7.14 60.76 -41.64
CA LYS A 3 8.05 60.00 -40.70
C LYS A 3 7.38 59.65 -39.36
N ILE A 4 6.47 60.51 -38.88
CA ILE A 4 5.67 60.30 -37.66
C ILE A 4 4.73 59.07 -37.78
N LYS A 5 4.12 58.81 -38.96
CA LYS A 5 3.24 57.67 -39.20
C LYS A 5 4.04 56.32 -39.24
N MET A 6 5.26 56.41 -39.72
CA MET A 6 6.18 55.23 -39.73
C MET A 6 6.69 54.86 -38.35
N ILE A 7 6.99 55.84 -37.50
CA ILE A 7 7.40 55.63 -36.11
C ILE A 7 6.24 55.09 -35.26
N ALA A 8 5.04 55.59 -35.46
CA ALA A 8 3.84 55.06 -34.80
C ALA A 8 3.53 53.62 -35.19
N ALA A 9 3.72 53.26 -36.48
CA ALA A 9 3.53 51.87 -36.93
C ALA A 9 4.59 50.89 -36.36
N MET A 10 5.85 51.33 -36.18
CA MET A 10 6.87 50.50 -35.53
C MET A 10 6.63 50.34 -34.02
N PHE A 11 6.08 51.36 -33.33
CA PHE A 11 5.73 51.22 -31.91
C PHE A 11 4.55 50.28 -31.67
N ILE A 12 3.55 50.27 -32.55
CA ILE A 12 2.38 49.39 -32.48
C ILE A 12 2.78 47.94 -32.82
N ALA A 13 3.70 47.72 -33.76
CA ALA A 13 4.24 46.38 -34.07
C ALA A 13 5.13 45.83 -32.93
N GLY A 14 5.86 46.68 -32.20
CA GLY A 14 6.65 46.29 -31.04
C GLY A 14 5.81 45.90 -29.83
N ILE A 15 4.63 46.53 -29.64
CA ILE A 15 3.72 46.21 -28.50
C ILE A 15 2.91 44.91 -28.78
N LEU A 16 2.69 44.53 -30.01
CA LEU A 16 2.00 43.29 -30.37
C LEU A 16 2.87 42.03 -30.22
N LEU A 17 4.18 42.17 -30.10
CA LEU A 17 5.11 41.04 -29.89
C LEU A 17 5.37 40.69 -28.42
N THR A 18 4.88 41.47 -27.48
CA THR A 18 5.08 41.23 -26.04
C THR A 18 3.92 40.48 -25.37
N PHE A 19 2.86 40.12 -26.09
CA PHE A 19 1.71 39.38 -25.53
C PHE A 19 1.67 37.88 -25.88
N VAL A 20 2.72 37.33 -26.47
CA VAL A 20 2.86 35.86 -26.61
C VAL A 20 3.80 35.28 -25.54
N SER A 21 3.71 35.81 -24.34
CA SER A 21 4.04 35.03 -23.17
C SER A 21 2.75 34.35 -22.70
N CYS A 22 2.26 33.38 -23.45
CA CYS A 22 1.42 32.35 -22.89
C CYS A 22 2.28 31.63 -21.85
N GLY A 23 2.34 32.20 -20.65
CA GLY A 23 2.57 31.37 -19.46
C GLY A 23 1.45 30.36 -19.49
N ASP A 24 1.77 29.15 -19.89
CA ASP A 24 0.99 27.99 -19.55
C ASP A 24 0.89 28.03 -18.02
N ASN A 25 -0.20 28.60 -17.52
CA ASN A 25 -0.62 28.40 -16.16
C ASN A 25 -1.00 26.93 -16.09
N GLY A 26 0.03 26.08 -16.17
CA GLY A 26 -0.06 24.66 -16.02
C GLY A 26 -0.72 24.41 -14.69
N LYS A 27 -2.03 24.21 -14.69
CA LYS A 27 -2.69 23.63 -13.54
C LYS A 27 -1.94 22.34 -13.31
N SER A 28 -1.15 22.30 -12.23
CA SER A 28 -0.43 21.10 -11.83
C SER A 28 -1.43 19.93 -11.89
N LYS A 29 -1.10 18.91 -12.67
CA LYS A 29 -1.93 17.72 -12.75
C LYS A 29 -1.95 17.11 -11.36
N LYS A 30 -3.12 16.90 -10.79
CA LYS A 30 -3.23 16.34 -9.44
C LYS A 30 -3.51 14.86 -9.51
N ILE A 31 -2.86 14.09 -8.67
CA ILE A 31 -3.13 12.66 -8.47
C ILE A 31 -3.11 12.33 -6.99
N SER A 32 -4.04 11.50 -6.56
CA SER A 32 -4.12 11.00 -5.20
C SER A 32 -3.90 9.50 -5.17
N ILE A 33 -2.93 9.05 -4.36
CA ILE A 33 -2.57 7.64 -4.19
C ILE A 33 -2.98 7.23 -2.79
N ALA A 34 -3.94 6.29 -2.70
CA ALA A 34 -4.31 5.66 -1.45
C ALA A 34 -3.34 4.51 -1.12
N TYR A 35 -3.07 4.27 0.15
CA TYR A 35 -2.21 3.17 0.58
C TYR A 35 -2.54 2.70 2.00
N ALA A 36 -2.34 1.41 2.25
CA ALA A 36 -2.33 0.84 3.59
C ALA A 36 -0.94 0.97 4.22
N ASN A 37 -0.86 0.91 5.55
CA ASN A 37 0.40 1.08 6.27
C ASN A 37 1.21 -0.23 6.30
N TRP A 38 1.48 -0.79 5.12
CA TRP A 38 2.28 -1.99 4.90
C TRP A 38 3.60 -1.64 4.22
N SER A 39 4.64 -2.40 4.53
CA SER A 39 6.03 -2.06 4.13
C SER A 39 6.21 -1.89 2.63
N GLU A 40 5.74 -2.85 1.86
CA GLU A 40 5.80 -2.85 0.39
C GLU A 40 4.90 -1.77 -0.21
N GLY A 41 3.68 -1.62 0.31
CA GLY A 41 2.73 -0.60 -0.13
C GLY A 41 3.27 0.82 0.09
N ILE A 42 3.93 1.07 1.23
CA ILE A 42 4.59 2.35 1.51
C ILE A 42 5.73 2.58 0.51
N ALA A 43 6.57 1.58 0.27
CA ALA A 43 7.70 1.69 -0.64
C ALA A 43 7.25 1.99 -2.08
N MET A 44 6.29 1.22 -2.59
CA MET A 44 5.73 1.39 -3.94
C MET A 44 5.01 2.74 -4.09
N THR A 45 4.24 3.14 -3.09
CA THR A 45 3.52 4.44 -3.09
C THR A 45 4.48 5.61 -3.14
N ASN A 46 5.58 5.58 -2.37
CA ASN A 46 6.57 6.66 -2.38
C ASN A 46 7.40 6.66 -3.67
N LEU A 47 7.71 5.50 -4.25
CA LEU A 47 8.35 5.41 -5.55
C LEU A 47 7.46 6.04 -6.63
N ALA A 48 6.19 5.66 -6.69
CA ALA A 48 5.24 6.23 -7.64
C ALA A 48 5.06 7.74 -7.43
N LYS A 49 4.98 8.20 -6.17
CA LYS A 49 4.94 9.63 -5.85
C LYS A 49 6.14 10.35 -6.47
N ALA A 50 7.36 9.87 -6.26
CA ALA A 50 8.57 10.49 -6.81
C ALA A 50 8.54 10.54 -8.35
N ILE A 51 8.09 9.46 -9.01
CA ILE A 51 7.98 9.40 -10.47
C ILE A 51 6.94 10.41 -10.99
N PHE A 52 5.78 10.49 -10.36
CA PHE A 52 4.73 11.43 -10.78
C PHE A 52 5.13 12.89 -10.53
N GLU A 53 5.79 13.18 -9.40
CA GLU A 53 6.28 14.55 -9.11
C GLU A 53 7.36 14.99 -10.11
N ASP A 54 8.26 14.09 -10.53
CA ASP A 54 9.23 14.35 -11.59
C ASP A 54 8.57 14.69 -12.93
N GLN A 55 7.38 14.14 -13.18
CA GLN A 55 6.55 14.46 -14.37
C GLN A 55 5.63 15.67 -14.18
N GLY A 56 5.77 16.43 -13.09
CA GLY A 56 5.04 17.67 -12.84
C GLY A 56 3.64 17.48 -12.23
N TYR A 57 3.35 16.31 -11.64
CA TYR A 57 2.12 16.11 -10.89
C TYR A 57 2.25 16.63 -9.45
N ASP A 58 1.14 17.15 -8.92
CA ASP A 58 0.94 17.40 -7.49
C ASP A 58 0.36 16.12 -6.87
N VAL A 59 1.17 15.38 -6.10
CA VAL A 59 0.80 14.05 -5.59
C VAL A 59 0.34 14.12 -4.14
N LYS A 60 -0.90 13.69 -3.90
CA LYS A 60 -1.47 13.55 -2.57
C LYS A 60 -1.47 12.10 -2.13
N LEU A 61 -0.85 11.81 -0.99
CA LEU A 61 -0.90 10.48 -0.36
C LEU A 61 -2.04 10.40 0.67
N LEU A 62 -2.79 9.29 0.64
CA LEU A 62 -3.95 9.03 1.50
C LEU A 62 -3.75 7.69 2.22
N ASN A 63 -3.29 7.75 3.48
CA ASN A 63 -3.18 6.56 4.31
C ASN A 63 -4.52 6.19 4.93
N ALA A 64 -4.95 4.94 4.78
CA ALA A 64 -6.16 4.43 5.39
C ALA A 64 -6.16 2.89 5.44
N ASP A 65 -7.14 2.30 6.13
CA ASP A 65 -7.43 0.88 6.07
C ASP A 65 -8.11 0.50 4.75
N LEU A 66 -8.15 -0.80 4.41
CA LEU A 66 -8.64 -1.29 3.13
C LEU A 66 -10.07 -0.85 2.78
N ALA A 67 -11.01 -0.96 3.71
CA ALA A 67 -12.41 -0.62 3.43
C ALA A 67 -12.60 0.86 3.05
N PRO A 68 -12.03 1.85 3.77
CA PRO A 68 -11.96 3.24 3.31
C PRO A 68 -11.23 3.44 1.99
N ILE A 69 -10.12 2.71 1.71
CA ILE A 69 -9.40 2.78 0.44
C ILE A 69 -10.31 2.40 -0.72
N PHE A 70 -10.87 1.18 -0.71
CA PHE A 70 -11.75 0.71 -1.76
C PHE A 70 -12.99 1.60 -1.95
N THR A 71 -13.57 2.08 -0.85
CA THR A 71 -14.67 3.05 -0.90
C THR A 71 -14.23 4.36 -1.57
N SER A 72 -13.04 4.86 -1.26
CA SER A 72 -12.54 6.12 -1.81
C SER A 72 -12.25 6.03 -3.31
N ILE A 73 -11.58 4.96 -3.75
CA ILE A 73 -11.31 4.72 -5.19
C ILE A 73 -12.63 4.54 -5.95
N SER A 74 -13.55 3.69 -5.46
CA SER A 74 -14.83 3.44 -6.11
C SER A 74 -15.73 4.68 -6.24
N ARG A 75 -15.49 5.70 -5.41
CA ARG A 75 -16.19 7.00 -5.43
C ARG A 75 -15.36 8.11 -6.07
N LYS A 76 -14.23 7.80 -6.70
CA LYS A 76 -13.33 8.77 -7.31
C LYS A 76 -12.86 9.86 -6.33
N LYS A 77 -12.63 9.50 -5.06
CA LYS A 77 -12.06 10.36 -4.01
C LYS A 77 -10.55 10.13 -3.84
N ALA A 78 -10.07 9.01 -4.33
CA ALA A 78 -8.68 8.71 -4.59
C ALA A 78 -8.57 8.15 -6.01
N ASP A 79 -7.41 8.33 -6.65
CA ASP A 79 -7.23 7.97 -8.05
C ASP A 79 -6.59 6.58 -8.20
N VAL A 80 -5.63 6.24 -7.35
CA VAL A 80 -4.82 5.01 -7.47
C VAL A 80 -4.67 4.31 -6.13
N PHE A 81 -4.68 2.99 -6.18
CA PHE A 81 -4.22 2.09 -5.12
C PHE A 81 -3.38 0.98 -5.78
N MET A 82 -2.15 0.80 -5.32
CA MET A 82 -1.16 -0.08 -5.99
C MET A 82 -0.84 -1.35 -5.20
N ASP A 83 -1.66 -1.71 -4.24
CA ASP A 83 -1.35 -2.80 -3.32
C ASP A 83 -2.57 -3.73 -3.15
N VAL A 84 -3.12 -4.16 -4.31
CA VAL A 84 -4.27 -5.08 -4.37
C VAL A 84 -3.75 -6.51 -4.49
N TRP A 85 -3.92 -7.29 -3.43
CA TRP A 85 -3.44 -8.67 -3.33
C TRP A 85 -4.51 -9.67 -3.77
N MET A 86 -4.33 -10.27 -4.94
CA MET A 86 -5.24 -11.25 -5.54
C MET A 86 -4.56 -12.62 -5.68
N PRO A 87 -5.32 -13.72 -5.72
CA PRO A 87 -6.78 -13.81 -5.68
C PRO A 87 -7.37 -13.89 -4.26
N VAL A 88 -6.55 -14.06 -3.20
CA VAL A 88 -7.03 -14.51 -1.89
C VAL A 88 -7.42 -13.36 -0.97
N THR A 89 -6.49 -12.41 -0.73
CA THR A 89 -6.64 -11.46 0.40
C THR A 89 -7.68 -10.38 0.15
N MET A 90 -7.81 -9.91 -1.09
CA MET A 90 -8.74 -8.82 -1.44
C MET A 90 -9.88 -9.23 -2.37
N GLU A 91 -10.12 -10.54 -2.47
CA GLU A 91 -11.20 -11.08 -3.31
C GLU A 91 -12.56 -10.46 -2.97
N ASP A 92 -12.89 -10.36 -1.67
CA ASP A 92 -14.17 -9.81 -1.22
C ASP A 92 -14.32 -8.32 -1.59
N TYR A 93 -13.25 -7.54 -1.49
CA TYR A 93 -13.25 -6.15 -1.92
C TYR A 93 -13.41 -6.02 -3.43
N MET A 94 -12.74 -6.87 -4.21
CA MET A 94 -12.87 -6.87 -5.67
C MET A 94 -14.24 -7.36 -6.12
N LYS A 95 -14.87 -8.31 -5.43
CA LYS A 95 -16.28 -8.68 -5.69
C LYS A 95 -17.25 -7.51 -5.41
N GLN A 96 -17.00 -6.72 -4.38
CA GLN A 96 -17.88 -5.61 -3.98
C GLN A 96 -17.70 -4.35 -4.83
N TYR A 97 -16.48 -4.04 -5.23
CA TYR A 97 -16.13 -2.77 -5.84
C TYR A 97 -15.57 -2.89 -7.27
N GLY A 98 -15.20 -4.09 -7.72
CA GLY A 98 -14.47 -4.31 -8.98
C GLY A 98 -15.13 -3.70 -10.21
N ASP A 99 -16.47 -3.74 -10.31
CA ASP A 99 -17.21 -3.11 -11.41
C ASP A 99 -17.04 -1.58 -11.51
N LYS A 100 -16.49 -0.95 -10.45
CA LYS A 100 -16.24 0.49 -10.37
C LYS A 100 -14.76 0.83 -10.43
N LEU A 101 -13.92 -0.16 -10.64
CA LEU A 101 -12.47 -0.04 -10.64
C LEU A 101 -11.92 -0.47 -11.99
N GLU A 102 -10.78 0.10 -12.36
CA GLU A 102 -9.99 -0.33 -13.50
C GLU A 102 -8.70 -0.97 -12.97
N VAL A 103 -8.45 -2.22 -13.36
CA VAL A 103 -7.19 -2.92 -13.07
C VAL A 103 -6.24 -2.62 -14.23
N ILE A 104 -5.18 -1.87 -13.94
CA ILE A 104 -4.23 -1.39 -14.95
C ILE A 104 -3.19 -2.47 -15.29
N GLY A 105 -2.83 -3.30 -14.31
CA GLY A 105 -1.85 -4.36 -14.49
C GLY A 105 -1.33 -4.90 -13.16
N ASP A 106 -0.47 -5.90 -13.26
CA ASP A 106 0.18 -6.52 -12.11
C ASP A 106 1.53 -5.84 -11.84
N ILE A 107 1.82 -5.60 -10.56
CA ILE A 107 3.06 -4.97 -10.11
C ILE A 107 4.07 -6.03 -9.67
N TYR A 108 3.59 -7.13 -9.09
CA TYR A 108 4.43 -8.18 -8.54
C TYR A 108 3.74 -9.54 -8.61
N ASP A 109 4.46 -10.55 -9.13
CA ASP A 109 4.01 -11.93 -9.20
C ASP A 109 4.65 -12.78 -8.10
N GLY A 110 3.93 -13.84 -7.68
CA GLY A 110 4.45 -14.81 -6.73
C GLY A 110 4.43 -14.35 -5.27
N ALA A 111 3.64 -13.32 -4.96
CA ALA A 111 3.36 -12.91 -3.58
C ALA A 111 2.79 -14.08 -2.77
N ARG A 112 3.20 -14.19 -1.50
CA ARG A 112 2.76 -15.24 -0.59
C ARG A 112 2.31 -14.65 0.73
N ILE A 113 1.33 -15.29 1.37
CA ILE A 113 0.90 -15.01 2.74
C ILE A 113 1.01 -16.29 3.59
N GLY A 114 1.20 -16.16 4.88
CA GLY A 114 1.23 -17.31 5.78
C GLY A 114 1.52 -16.93 7.24
N LEU A 115 1.72 -17.95 8.05
CA LEU A 115 2.25 -17.80 9.40
C LEU A 115 3.77 -17.87 9.35
N VAL A 116 4.41 -17.01 10.09
CA VAL A 116 5.87 -16.88 10.15
C VAL A 116 6.34 -17.01 11.59
N VAL A 117 7.41 -17.75 11.78
CA VAL A 117 8.12 -17.91 13.05
C VAL A 117 9.60 -17.57 12.85
N PRO A 118 10.35 -17.16 13.90
CA PRO A 118 11.79 -17.01 13.82
C PRO A 118 12.51 -18.32 13.47
N ASP A 119 13.67 -18.24 12.86
CA ASP A 119 14.49 -19.38 12.39
C ASP A 119 14.94 -20.34 13.50
N TYR A 120 15.03 -19.87 14.74
CA TYR A 120 15.37 -20.71 15.92
C TYR A 120 14.17 -21.49 16.47
N VAL A 121 12.97 -21.28 15.96
CA VAL A 121 11.77 -22.06 16.29
C VAL A 121 11.83 -23.39 15.57
N THR A 122 11.63 -24.48 16.31
CA THR A 122 11.92 -25.85 15.83
C THR A 122 10.74 -26.55 15.15
N ILE A 123 9.53 -25.97 15.17
CA ILE A 123 8.38 -26.53 14.44
C ILE A 123 8.47 -26.15 12.96
N ASN A 124 7.93 -27.01 12.09
CA ASN A 124 7.99 -26.84 10.64
C ASN A 124 6.61 -26.81 9.96
N SER A 125 5.54 -27.00 10.72
CA SER A 125 4.19 -27.01 10.19
C SER A 125 3.17 -26.36 11.14
N ILE A 126 2.01 -25.99 10.60
CA ILE A 126 0.89 -25.41 11.36
C ILE A 126 0.34 -26.44 12.37
N GLU A 127 0.32 -27.72 12.01
CA GLU A 127 -0.18 -28.81 12.86
C GLU A 127 0.58 -28.94 14.17
N GLU A 128 1.85 -28.56 14.19
CA GLU A 128 2.71 -28.65 15.38
C GLU A 128 2.47 -27.51 16.38
N LEU A 129 1.77 -26.44 16.00
CA LEU A 129 1.53 -25.28 16.84
C LEU A 129 0.87 -25.64 18.17
N ASN A 130 -0.14 -26.51 18.18
CA ASN A 130 -0.86 -26.86 19.40
C ASN A 130 0.04 -27.55 20.45
N ALA A 131 1.02 -28.35 20.02
CA ALA A 131 1.96 -29.01 20.90
C ALA A 131 2.88 -28.01 21.63
N GLU A 132 3.13 -26.86 21.02
CA GLU A 132 4.03 -25.82 21.53
C GLU A 132 3.27 -24.56 21.99
N LYS A 133 1.97 -24.66 22.21
CA LYS A 133 1.08 -23.53 22.54
C LYS A 133 1.62 -22.63 23.63
N GLU A 134 2.11 -23.21 24.73
CA GLU A 134 2.60 -22.45 25.87
C GLU A 134 3.82 -21.58 25.52
N ARG A 135 4.69 -22.07 24.64
CA ARG A 135 5.88 -21.33 24.18
C ARG A 135 5.50 -20.13 23.32
N PHE A 136 4.39 -20.22 22.57
CA PHE A 136 3.81 -19.13 21.77
C PHE A 136 2.78 -18.29 22.55
N SER A 137 2.60 -18.57 23.87
CA SER A 137 1.58 -17.93 24.71
C SER A 137 0.15 -18.06 24.15
N GLY A 138 -0.12 -19.08 23.33
CA GLY A 138 -1.41 -19.33 22.68
C GLY A 138 -1.87 -18.19 21.77
N GLN A 139 -0.96 -17.44 21.18
CA GLN A 139 -1.29 -16.25 20.39
C GLN A 139 -0.61 -16.26 19.02
N ILE A 140 -1.35 -15.79 18.01
CA ILE A 140 -0.84 -15.43 16.70
C ILE A 140 -0.95 -13.91 16.58
N VAL A 141 0.17 -13.22 16.36
CA VAL A 141 0.18 -11.76 16.23
C VAL A 141 -0.11 -11.40 14.79
N GLY A 142 -1.28 -10.82 14.56
CA GLY A 142 -1.74 -10.39 13.24
C GLY A 142 -1.55 -8.90 13.00
N ILE A 143 -2.23 -8.41 11.97
CA ILE A 143 -2.22 -7.01 11.55
C ILE A 143 -3.63 -6.40 11.63
N ASP A 144 -3.94 -5.47 10.74
CA ASP A 144 -5.24 -4.77 10.68
C ASP A 144 -6.39 -5.76 10.42
N ALA A 145 -7.47 -5.67 11.18
CA ALA A 145 -8.59 -6.62 11.13
C ALA A 145 -9.21 -6.76 9.73
N GLY A 146 -9.16 -5.70 8.90
CA GLY A 146 -9.68 -5.71 7.53
C GLY A 146 -8.77 -6.38 6.50
N ALA A 147 -7.56 -6.77 6.87
CA ALA A 147 -6.63 -7.42 5.96
C ALA A 147 -7.03 -8.88 5.69
N GLY A 148 -6.96 -9.31 4.43
CA GLY A 148 -7.38 -10.66 4.05
C GLY A 148 -6.55 -11.77 4.68
N ILE A 149 -5.28 -11.53 5.02
CA ILE A 149 -4.44 -12.48 5.77
C ILE A 149 -5.01 -12.80 7.16
N MET A 150 -5.71 -11.86 7.80
CA MET A 150 -6.40 -12.11 9.07
C MET A 150 -7.56 -13.08 8.90
N LYS A 151 -8.38 -12.89 7.85
CA LYS A 151 -9.45 -13.83 7.48
C LYS A 151 -8.90 -15.23 7.17
N ALA A 152 -7.81 -15.30 6.40
CA ALA A 152 -7.14 -16.57 6.08
C ALA A 152 -6.58 -17.26 7.34
N THR A 153 -6.01 -16.49 8.27
CA THR A 153 -5.50 -17.02 9.55
C THR A 153 -6.63 -17.50 10.45
N ASP A 154 -7.74 -16.76 10.57
CA ASP A 154 -8.93 -17.21 11.30
C ASP A 154 -9.50 -18.51 10.73
N GLN A 155 -9.47 -18.67 9.42
CA GLN A 155 -9.88 -19.93 8.77
C GLN A 155 -8.89 -21.06 9.09
N ALA A 156 -7.57 -20.81 9.01
CA ALA A 156 -6.56 -21.78 9.35
C ALA A 156 -6.67 -22.24 10.82
N ILE A 157 -6.94 -21.32 11.76
CA ILE A 157 -7.17 -21.67 13.18
C ILE A 157 -8.30 -22.71 13.31
N LYS A 158 -9.38 -22.56 12.55
CA LYS A 158 -10.52 -23.48 12.55
C LYS A 158 -10.17 -24.81 11.87
N ASP A 159 -9.58 -24.75 10.70
CA ASP A 159 -9.31 -25.92 9.85
C ASP A 159 -8.28 -26.87 10.50
N TYR A 160 -7.29 -26.30 11.18
CA TYR A 160 -6.26 -27.06 11.91
C TYR A 160 -6.59 -27.27 13.41
N GLY A 161 -7.78 -26.81 13.87
CA GLY A 161 -8.20 -26.96 15.26
C GLY A 161 -7.21 -26.33 16.25
N LEU A 162 -6.65 -25.16 15.91
CA LEU A 162 -5.65 -24.50 16.75
C LEU A 162 -6.31 -23.86 17.97
N ASP A 163 -5.75 -24.12 19.16
CA ASP A 163 -6.14 -23.45 20.39
C ASP A 163 -5.34 -22.16 20.58
N TYR A 164 -5.48 -21.25 19.62
CA TYR A 164 -4.77 -19.98 19.53
C TYR A 164 -5.73 -18.82 19.37
N LYS A 165 -5.33 -17.66 19.92
CA LYS A 165 -6.02 -16.39 19.71
C LYS A 165 -5.30 -15.57 18.66
N LEU A 166 -6.01 -15.17 17.60
CA LEU A 166 -5.50 -14.20 16.64
C LEU A 166 -5.60 -12.79 17.22
N MET A 167 -4.47 -12.14 17.40
CA MET A 167 -4.37 -10.78 17.94
C MET A 167 -4.36 -9.77 16.81
N THR A 168 -5.35 -8.88 16.81
CA THR A 168 -5.38 -7.74 15.87
C THR A 168 -4.37 -6.68 16.31
N SER A 169 -3.60 -6.16 15.36
CA SER A 169 -2.68 -5.04 15.57
C SER A 169 -2.57 -4.17 14.32
N SER A 170 -1.38 -3.76 13.92
CA SER A 170 -1.06 -3.15 12.64
C SER A 170 0.24 -3.75 12.09
N GLY A 171 0.52 -3.59 10.81
CA GLY A 171 1.77 -4.07 10.21
C GLY A 171 3.02 -3.63 11.01
N PRO A 172 3.20 -2.33 11.32
CA PRO A 172 4.31 -1.87 12.15
C PRO A 172 4.33 -2.44 13.58
N ALA A 173 3.17 -2.63 14.22
CA ALA A 173 3.11 -3.18 15.57
C ALA A 173 3.45 -4.68 15.59
N MET A 174 2.97 -5.44 14.61
CA MET A 174 3.32 -6.86 14.43
C MET A 174 4.84 -7.02 14.24
N THR A 175 5.46 -6.25 13.34
CA THR A 175 6.91 -6.32 13.09
C THR A 175 7.74 -5.87 14.28
N ALA A 176 7.27 -4.90 15.06
CA ALA A 176 7.91 -4.50 16.31
C ALA A 176 7.87 -5.64 17.36
N SER A 177 6.74 -6.36 17.44
CA SER A 177 6.58 -7.52 18.31
C SER A 177 7.50 -8.67 17.88
N LEU A 178 7.57 -8.94 16.56
CA LEU A 178 8.48 -9.94 16.00
C LEU A 178 9.94 -9.60 16.32
N LYS A 179 10.36 -8.36 16.06
CA LYS A 179 11.72 -7.91 16.39
C LYS A 179 12.04 -8.07 17.86
N LYS A 180 11.15 -7.66 18.76
CA LYS A 180 11.33 -7.78 20.21
C LYS A 180 11.48 -9.25 20.64
N ALA A 181 10.70 -10.15 20.05
CA ALA A 181 10.80 -11.58 20.34
C ALA A 181 12.14 -12.15 19.85
N ILE A 182 12.57 -11.79 18.62
CA ILE A 182 13.87 -12.20 18.07
C ILE A 182 15.03 -11.73 18.97
N ASP A 183 15.02 -10.47 19.41
CA ASP A 183 16.07 -9.91 20.28
C ASP A 183 16.18 -10.66 21.62
N LYS A 184 15.07 -11.23 22.10
CA LYS A 184 15.00 -12.01 23.35
C LYS A 184 15.10 -13.52 23.16
N LYS A 185 15.09 -14.01 21.93
CA LYS A 185 14.95 -15.43 21.60
C LYS A 185 13.65 -16.06 22.13
N ASP A 186 12.60 -15.23 22.29
CA ASP A 186 11.26 -15.69 22.64
C ASP A 186 10.58 -16.31 21.41
N TRP A 187 9.74 -17.32 21.62
CA TRP A 187 8.95 -17.89 20.54
C TRP A 187 7.76 -16.97 20.21
N ILE A 188 7.55 -16.73 18.94
CA ILE A 188 6.44 -15.94 18.43
C ILE A 188 5.99 -16.50 17.09
N VAL A 189 4.69 -16.46 16.84
CA VAL A 189 4.10 -16.70 15.53
C VAL A 189 3.34 -15.45 15.10
N VAL A 190 3.62 -14.98 13.89
CA VAL A 190 3.00 -13.78 13.32
C VAL A 190 2.38 -14.09 11.96
N THR A 191 1.44 -13.26 11.52
CA THR A 191 1.05 -13.23 10.11
C THR A 191 2.16 -12.57 9.29
N GLY A 192 2.49 -13.13 8.14
CA GLY A 192 3.56 -12.60 7.31
C GLY A 192 3.28 -12.77 5.83
N TRP A 193 4.02 -12.04 5.01
CA TRP A 193 3.88 -12.08 3.55
C TRP A 193 5.19 -11.74 2.86
N THR A 194 5.32 -12.15 1.61
CA THR A 194 6.44 -11.77 0.74
C THR A 194 5.90 -11.02 -0.48
N PRO A 195 6.56 -9.91 -0.88
CA PRO A 195 7.83 -9.39 -0.35
C PRO A 195 7.67 -8.62 0.97
N HIS A 196 8.57 -8.82 1.92
CA HIS A 196 8.63 -8.05 3.17
C HIS A 196 10.05 -8.08 3.74
N TRP A 197 10.53 -6.96 4.27
CA TRP A 197 11.88 -6.83 4.85
C TRP A 197 12.14 -7.69 6.09
N MET A 198 11.08 -8.24 6.72
CA MET A 198 11.23 -9.11 7.92
C MET A 198 12.06 -10.37 7.64
N PHE A 199 12.16 -10.81 6.38
CA PHE A 199 12.94 -11.99 5.99
C PHE A 199 14.42 -11.70 5.72
N ASP A 200 14.82 -10.43 5.75
CA ASP A 200 16.21 -10.00 5.49
C ASP A 200 17.03 -9.86 6.79
N ARG A 201 16.51 -10.33 7.94
CA ARG A 201 17.13 -10.13 9.26
C ARG A 201 17.18 -11.41 10.08
#